data_e66a30ca66d3c9338fa8e63588b9c844
#
_entry.id   e66a30ca66d3c9338fa8e63588b9c844
#
_cell.length_a   1.000
_cell.length_b   1.000
_cell.length_c   1.000
_cell.angle_alpha   90.00
_cell.angle_beta   90.00
_cell.angle_gamma   90.00
#
_symmetry.space_group_name_H-M   'P 1'
#
loop_
_entity.id
_entity.type
_entity.pdbx_description
1 polymer ?
#
loop_
_entity_poly.entity_id
_entity_poly.type
_entity_poly.pdbx_seq_one_letter_code
_entity_poly.pdbx_strand_id
1 'polypeptide(L)'
;MRLPRLLRTPPPAVAVDITPRHVAAVEVSGSRAGGFLVIRYAVQPLATGIVVPSLNASNVTRPEELTQALRSVWERFGHRPRRVALVVPDGVAKVSFVRFQQVPARVSDLDELIRFQLKKAAPFRIEESQISYSKGLETVEGQQFVVVQARRDLIGEYETACQASGATAGLVDLATFNVANAVIAGDPTLRDDWLLVHVTPGGAALAIHRGRDVAFFRHRASDGDGGLGDLVHQTAMFYQDRLGGSGFSRVLVAGGTRADGAQTARVTIETRLGRAVEDVDPMKAVGFADRSSLPPDLVDALTASIGLAIAQRTAGTDGDV
;
A
#
# COMPACT_ATOMS: atom_id res chain seq x y z
N MET A 1 -7.87 26.29 -6.90
CA MET A 1 -6.97 26.98 -7.87
C MET A 1 -5.87 25.98 -8.23
N ARG A 2 -5.87 25.43 -9.45
CA ARG A 2 -4.81 24.49 -9.89
C ARG A 2 -3.56 25.31 -10.20
N LEU A 3 -2.43 24.96 -9.59
CA LEU A 3 -1.13 25.57 -9.90
C LEU A 3 -0.80 25.36 -11.38
N PRO A 4 -0.19 26.35 -12.07
CA PRO A 4 0.31 26.18 -13.44
C PRO A 4 1.23 24.96 -13.53
N ARG A 5 1.23 24.25 -14.66
CA ARG A 5 2.02 23.03 -14.90
C ARG A 5 3.52 23.19 -14.56
N LEU A 6 4.07 24.36 -14.79
CA LEU A 6 5.46 24.75 -14.47
C LEU A 6 5.77 24.81 -12.96
N LEU A 7 4.74 24.87 -12.09
CA LEU A 7 4.89 24.96 -10.64
C LEU A 7 4.56 23.64 -9.93
N ARG A 8 4.18 22.60 -10.69
CA ARG A 8 3.94 21.28 -10.11
C ARG A 8 5.24 20.49 -10.05
N THR A 9 5.63 20.09 -8.88
CA THR A 9 6.75 19.16 -8.72
C THR A 9 6.36 17.82 -9.33
N PRO A 10 7.12 17.28 -10.30
CA PRO A 10 6.81 15.99 -10.89
C PRO A 10 6.80 14.88 -9.80
N PRO A 11 5.98 13.85 -9.96
CA PRO A 11 5.98 12.73 -9.02
C PRO A 11 7.36 12.05 -9.01
N PRO A 12 7.76 11.46 -7.87
CA PRO A 12 9.02 10.71 -7.79
C PRO A 12 9.06 9.57 -8.81
N ALA A 13 10.17 9.41 -9.50
CA ALA A 13 10.35 8.33 -10.48
C ALA A 13 10.69 6.98 -9.83
N VAL A 14 11.24 7.01 -8.63
CA VAL A 14 11.67 5.85 -7.86
C VAL A 14 10.71 5.65 -6.69
N ALA A 15 10.18 4.43 -6.57
CA ALA A 15 9.43 3.97 -5.42
C ALA A 15 10.31 3.09 -4.53
N VAL A 16 10.18 3.26 -3.21
CA VAL A 16 10.92 2.51 -2.19
C VAL A 16 9.93 1.89 -1.24
N ASP A 17 10.04 0.60 -1.00
CA ASP A 17 9.28 -0.13 0.00
C ASP A 17 10.17 -0.47 1.19
N ILE A 18 9.77 -0.06 2.39
CA ILE A 18 10.44 -0.36 3.64
C ILE A 18 9.55 -1.30 4.45
N THR A 19 10.00 -2.54 4.60
CA THR A 19 9.30 -3.60 5.33
C THR A 19 10.10 -4.04 6.56
N PRO A 20 9.53 -4.85 7.47
CA PRO A 20 10.32 -5.47 8.54
C PRO A 20 11.45 -6.40 8.06
N ARG A 21 11.45 -6.82 6.79
CA ARG A 21 12.40 -7.82 6.26
C ARG A 21 13.36 -7.29 5.21
N HIS A 22 13.00 -6.23 4.51
CA HIS A 22 13.82 -5.70 3.42
C HIS A 22 13.48 -4.25 3.12
N VAL A 23 14.40 -3.60 2.44
CA VAL A 23 14.18 -2.39 1.68
C VAL A 23 14.25 -2.75 0.20
N ALA A 24 13.22 -2.38 -0.57
CA ALA A 24 13.18 -2.59 -2.01
C ALA A 24 13.02 -1.24 -2.73
N ALA A 25 13.71 -1.05 -3.84
CA ALA A 25 13.55 0.13 -4.69
C ALA A 25 13.30 -0.28 -6.13
N VAL A 26 12.42 0.46 -6.80
CA VAL A 26 12.04 0.25 -8.20
C VAL A 26 11.98 1.57 -8.95
N GLU A 27 12.50 1.59 -10.16
CA GLU A 27 12.28 2.65 -11.14
C GLU A 27 11.51 2.09 -12.32
N VAL A 28 10.34 2.67 -12.60
CA VAL A 28 9.49 2.27 -13.71
C VAL A 28 9.53 3.35 -14.78
N SER A 29 9.62 2.96 -16.05
CA SER A 29 9.45 3.84 -17.21
C SER A 29 8.18 3.46 -17.98
N GLY A 30 7.82 4.32 -18.95
CA GLY A 30 6.66 4.08 -19.80
C GLY A 30 5.39 4.77 -19.32
N SER A 31 4.31 4.45 -20.00
CA SER A 31 2.97 4.97 -19.74
C SER A 31 1.93 3.87 -19.86
N ARG A 32 0.72 4.13 -19.37
CA ARG A 32 -0.39 3.19 -19.45
C ARG A 32 -0.70 2.76 -20.90
N ALA A 33 -0.59 3.67 -21.87
CA ALA A 33 -0.87 3.38 -23.27
C ALA A 33 0.22 2.53 -23.94
N GLY A 34 1.48 2.67 -23.52
CA GLY A 34 2.64 1.93 -24.06
C GLY A 34 3.13 0.79 -23.17
N GLY A 35 2.45 0.55 -22.04
CA GLY A 35 2.89 -0.39 -21.02
C GLY A 35 3.97 0.20 -20.10
N PHE A 36 4.23 -0.49 -19.00
CA PHE A 36 5.22 -0.11 -17.98
C PHE A 36 6.40 -1.06 -18.02
N LEU A 37 7.61 -0.52 -17.81
CA LEU A 37 8.86 -1.28 -17.80
C LEU A 37 9.65 -0.96 -16.54
N VAL A 38 10.01 -1.95 -15.74
CA VAL A 38 10.99 -1.82 -14.67
C VAL A 38 12.37 -1.71 -15.30
N ILE A 39 12.99 -0.55 -15.16
CA ILE A 39 14.31 -0.26 -15.73
C ILE A 39 15.44 -0.44 -14.72
N ARG A 40 15.14 -0.33 -13.43
CA ARG A 40 16.05 -0.60 -12.31
C ARG A 40 15.29 -1.12 -11.11
N TYR A 41 15.93 -1.98 -10.37
CA TYR A 41 15.46 -2.43 -9.06
C TYR A 41 16.64 -2.82 -8.17
N ALA A 42 16.43 -2.77 -6.86
CA ALA A 42 17.36 -3.29 -5.86
C ALA A 42 16.59 -3.73 -4.63
N VAL A 43 17.04 -4.81 -3.99
CA VAL A 43 16.47 -5.29 -2.71
C VAL A 43 17.62 -5.54 -1.73
N GLN A 44 17.49 -4.99 -0.52
CA GLN A 44 18.41 -5.20 0.59
C GLN A 44 17.65 -5.84 1.75
N PRO A 45 17.99 -7.07 2.18
CA PRO A 45 17.42 -7.67 3.38
C PRO A 45 17.72 -6.83 4.62
N LEU A 46 16.77 -6.81 5.57
CA LEU A 46 16.89 -6.21 6.89
C LEU A 46 16.96 -7.30 7.95
N ALA A 47 17.77 -7.09 8.98
CA ALA A 47 17.74 -7.91 10.18
C ALA A 47 16.43 -7.68 10.95
N THR A 48 15.94 -8.72 11.61
CA THR A 48 14.72 -8.67 12.41
C THR A 48 14.81 -7.57 13.47
N GLY A 49 13.75 -6.82 13.63
CA GLY A 49 13.63 -5.79 14.65
C GLY A 49 14.25 -4.44 14.28
N ILE A 50 14.75 -4.20 13.07
CA ILE A 50 15.11 -2.85 12.60
C ILE A 50 13.86 -2.01 12.38
N VAL A 51 12.84 -2.60 11.76
CA VAL A 51 11.53 -1.99 11.53
C VAL A 51 10.46 -2.85 12.20
N VAL A 52 9.69 -2.25 13.11
CA VAL A 52 8.62 -2.89 13.87
C VAL A 52 7.36 -2.02 13.74
N PRO A 53 6.47 -2.30 12.78
CA PRO A 53 5.30 -1.47 12.50
C PRO A 53 4.36 -1.39 13.71
N SER A 54 4.01 -0.18 14.11
CA SER A 54 3.09 0.10 15.21
C SER A 54 2.34 1.41 14.97
N LEU A 55 1.11 1.48 15.43
CA LEU A 55 0.31 2.72 15.45
C LEU A 55 0.78 3.72 16.51
N ASN A 56 1.39 3.24 17.60
CA ASN A 56 1.59 4.03 18.80
C ASN A 56 3.02 4.04 19.36
N ALA A 57 3.88 3.13 18.89
CA ALA A 57 5.27 3.03 19.31
C ALA A 57 6.21 3.35 18.15
N SER A 58 7.47 3.70 18.45
CA SER A 58 8.52 3.91 17.45
C SER A 58 8.62 2.69 16.52
N ASN A 59 8.66 2.95 15.23
CA ASN A 59 8.67 1.94 14.19
C ASN A 59 10.10 1.60 13.72
N VAL A 60 10.98 2.62 13.68
CA VAL A 60 12.38 2.45 13.28
C VAL A 60 13.23 2.37 14.55
N THR A 61 13.41 1.14 15.04
CA THR A 61 14.10 0.90 16.32
C THR A 61 15.63 1.04 16.22
N ARG A 62 16.18 0.87 15.00
CA ARG A 62 17.60 0.98 14.69
C ARG A 62 17.82 1.85 13.44
N PRO A 63 17.75 3.20 13.58
CA PRO A 63 17.74 4.13 12.45
C PRO A 63 19.03 4.12 11.63
N GLU A 64 20.20 3.89 12.26
CA GLU A 64 21.48 3.82 11.55
C GLU A 64 21.53 2.59 10.62
N GLU A 65 21.02 1.44 11.07
CA GLU A 65 20.98 0.20 10.27
C GLU A 65 20.01 0.34 9.09
N LEU A 66 18.85 0.96 9.29
CA LEU A 66 17.91 1.25 8.19
C LEU A 66 18.54 2.22 7.18
N THR A 67 19.20 3.27 7.66
CA THR A 67 19.91 4.24 6.82
C THR A 67 20.98 3.56 5.98
N GLN A 68 21.75 2.64 6.59
CA GLN A 68 22.78 1.89 5.89
C GLN A 68 22.18 0.94 4.85
N ALA A 69 21.08 0.28 5.16
CA ALA A 69 20.37 -0.56 4.20
C ALA A 69 19.86 0.24 2.98
N LEU A 70 19.33 1.44 3.21
CA LEU A 70 18.95 2.35 2.13
C LEU A 70 20.14 2.77 1.27
N ARG A 71 21.30 3.07 1.87
CA ARG A 71 22.54 3.36 1.12
C ARG A 71 22.97 2.19 0.26
N SER A 72 22.94 0.97 0.82
CA SER A 72 23.24 -0.26 0.06
C SER A 72 22.26 -0.50 -1.10
N VAL A 73 21.00 -0.10 -0.95
CA VAL A 73 20.04 -0.10 -2.06
C VAL A 73 20.48 0.88 -3.15
N TRP A 74 20.89 2.10 -2.81
CA TRP A 74 21.33 3.09 -3.80
C TRP A 74 22.60 2.66 -4.55
N GLU A 75 23.55 2.01 -3.88
CA GLU A 75 24.73 1.45 -4.50
C GLU A 75 24.37 0.40 -5.57
N ARG A 76 23.48 -0.55 -5.23
CA ARG A 76 23.01 -1.58 -6.18
C ARG A 76 22.10 -1.01 -7.27
N PHE A 77 21.37 0.05 -6.96
CA PHE A 77 20.48 0.74 -7.89
C PHE A 77 21.27 1.53 -8.96
N GLY A 78 22.54 1.80 -8.69
CA GLY A 78 23.47 2.47 -9.60
C GLY A 78 23.40 4.00 -9.57
N HIS A 79 22.44 4.58 -8.82
CA HIS A 79 22.39 6.01 -8.54
C HIS A 79 21.53 6.30 -7.30
N ARG A 80 21.73 7.47 -6.72
CA ARG A 80 20.94 7.95 -5.59
C ARG A 80 19.86 8.93 -6.09
N PRO A 81 18.57 8.59 -5.99
CA PRO A 81 17.50 9.50 -6.36
C PRO A 81 17.42 10.66 -5.36
N ARG A 82 17.11 11.86 -5.85
CA ARG A 82 16.89 13.02 -4.96
C ARG A 82 15.56 12.93 -4.22
N ARG A 83 14.53 12.39 -4.88
CA ARG A 83 13.18 12.20 -4.33
C ARG A 83 12.69 10.80 -4.62
N VAL A 84 12.01 10.22 -3.62
CA VAL A 84 11.40 8.90 -3.71
C VAL A 84 9.93 8.95 -3.29
N ALA A 85 9.13 8.05 -3.85
CA ALA A 85 7.83 7.69 -3.29
C ALA A 85 8.05 6.52 -2.33
N LEU A 86 7.59 6.65 -1.10
CA LEU A 86 7.87 5.70 -0.03
C LEU A 86 6.63 4.87 0.27
N VAL A 87 6.79 3.55 0.27
CA VAL A 87 5.82 2.59 0.80
C VAL A 87 6.22 2.24 2.23
N VAL A 88 5.26 2.31 3.14
CA VAL A 88 5.43 1.91 4.53
C VAL A 88 4.44 0.80 4.90
N PRO A 89 4.75 -0.03 5.93
CA PRO A 89 3.87 -1.11 6.35
C PRO A 89 2.47 -0.62 6.79
N ASP A 90 1.44 -1.42 6.54
CA ASP A 90 0.05 -1.06 6.88
C ASP A 90 -0.17 -0.82 8.38
N GLY A 91 0.60 -1.49 9.23
CA GLY A 91 0.50 -1.36 10.70
C GLY A 91 0.88 0.01 11.27
N VAL A 92 1.43 0.93 10.46
CA VAL A 92 1.80 2.30 10.89
C VAL A 92 0.62 3.26 10.86
N ALA A 93 -0.49 2.89 10.21
CA ALA A 93 -1.63 3.77 10.01
C ALA A 93 -2.97 3.08 10.27
N LYS A 94 -3.96 3.87 10.63
CA LYS A 94 -5.35 3.45 10.68
C LYS A 94 -6.05 3.87 9.39
N VAL A 95 -6.69 2.92 8.73
CA VAL A 95 -7.58 3.18 7.61
C VAL A 95 -9.02 3.20 8.09
N SER A 96 -9.77 4.20 7.68
CA SER A 96 -11.18 4.40 8.01
C SER A 96 -11.97 4.75 6.77
N PHE A 97 -13.25 4.39 6.77
CA PHE A 97 -14.18 4.75 5.71
C PHE A 97 -15.21 5.71 6.29
N VAL A 98 -15.29 6.89 5.72
CA VAL A 98 -16.30 7.89 6.08
C VAL A 98 -17.20 8.16 4.88
N ARG A 99 -18.48 8.44 5.13
CA ARG A 99 -19.46 8.66 4.07
C ARG A 99 -20.21 9.95 4.33
N PHE A 100 -20.41 10.72 3.27
CA PHE A 100 -21.16 11.96 3.32
C PHE A 100 -22.22 11.97 2.21
N GLN A 101 -23.46 12.24 2.59
CA GLN A 101 -24.56 12.44 1.63
C GLN A 101 -24.35 13.70 0.80
N GLN A 102 -23.80 14.74 1.43
CA GLN A 102 -23.44 16.00 0.76
C GLN A 102 -21.95 16.27 1.01
N VAL A 103 -21.19 16.33 -0.06
CA VAL A 103 -19.76 16.62 -0.02
C VAL A 103 -19.56 18.13 -0.14
N PRO A 104 -18.88 18.77 0.80
CA PRO A 104 -18.57 20.20 0.70
C PRO A 104 -17.80 20.52 -0.59
N ALA A 105 -18.15 21.65 -1.21
CA ALA A 105 -17.50 22.11 -2.44
C ALA A 105 -16.07 22.63 -2.17
N ARG A 106 -15.80 23.12 -0.95
CA ARG A 106 -14.49 23.62 -0.56
C ARG A 106 -13.70 22.50 0.09
N VAL A 107 -12.45 22.33 -0.32
CA VAL A 107 -11.54 21.31 0.24
C VAL A 107 -11.32 21.54 1.73
N SER A 108 -11.21 22.80 2.19
CA SER A 108 -11.04 23.12 3.62
C SER A 108 -12.19 22.60 4.47
N ASP A 109 -13.42 22.76 3.99
CA ASP A 109 -14.62 22.35 4.73
C ASP A 109 -14.74 20.82 4.78
N LEU A 110 -14.32 20.15 3.70
CA LEU A 110 -14.22 18.68 3.67
C LEU A 110 -13.13 18.19 4.63
N ASP A 111 -11.96 18.83 4.68
CA ASP A 111 -10.88 18.50 5.63
C ASP A 111 -11.37 18.61 7.09
N GLU A 112 -12.07 19.69 7.43
CA GLU A 112 -12.64 19.89 8.76
C GLU A 112 -13.68 18.82 9.10
N LEU A 113 -14.56 18.51 8.16
CA LEU A 113 -15.59 17.50 8.34
C LEU A 113 -15.02 16.11 8.54
N ILE A 114 -14.01 15.72 7.75
CA ILE A 114 -13.29 14.43 7.91
C ILE A 114 -12.61 14.40 9.28
N ARG A 115 -11.88 15.44 9.68
CA ARG A 115 -11.22 15.52 10.98
C ARG A 115 -12.22 15.40 12.14
N PHE A 116 -13.38 16.06 12.02
CA PHE A 116 -14.44 15.96 13.00
C PHE A 116 -14.97 14.53 13.17
N GLN A 117 -15.20 13.81 12.05
CA GLN A 117 -15.65 12.42 12.07
C GLN A 117 -14.61 11.49 12.70
N LEU A 118 -13.33 11.70 12.41
CA LEU A 118 -12.26 10.86 12.93
C LEU A 118 -12.01 11.06 14.42
N LYS A 119 -12.29 12.25 14.96
CA LYS A 119 -11.95 12.62 16.34
C LYS A 119 -12.44 11.63 17.39
N LYS A 120 -13.63 11.03 17.18
CA LYS A 120 -14.23 10.07 18.09
C LYS A 120 -13.63 8.67 18.03
N ALA A 121 -13.01 8.31 16.91
CA ALA A 121 -12.50 6.98 16.63
C ALA A 121 -10.96 6.94 16.45
N ALA A 122 -10.30 8.07 16.63
CA ALA A 122 -8.86 8.19 16.48
C ALA A 122 -8.13 7.38 17.56
N PRO A 123 -7.11 6.59 17.22
CA PRO A 123 -6.31 5.85 18.21
C PRO A 123 -5.31 6.75 18.95
N PHE A 124 -5.12 7.98 18.50
CA PHE A 124 -4.23 9.01 19.05
C PHE A 124 -4.80 10.41 18.78
N ARG A 125 -4.19 11.44 19.35
CA ARG A 125 -4.67 12.83 19.23
C ARG A 125 -4.70 13.27 17.77
N ILE A 126 -5.80 13.91 17.37
CA ILE A 126 -6.00 14.34 15.97
C ILE A 126 -4.97 15.39 15.54
N GLU A 127 -4.47 16.20 16.48
CA GLU A 127 -3.47 17.24 16.28
C GLU A 127 -2.09 16.65 15.96
N GLU A 128 -1.80 15.43 16.41
CA GLU A 128 -0.58 14.68 16.14
C GLU A 128 -0.66 13.88 14.84
N SER A 129 -1.86 13.83 14.24
CA SER A 129 -2.14 13.04 13.05
C SER A 129 -1.70 13.74 11.77
N GLN A 130 -1.15 12.95 10.88
CA GLN A 130 -1.20 13.19 9.44
C GLN A 130 -2.41 12.45 8.88
N ILE A 131 -3.27 13.16 8.15
CA ILE A 131 -4.48 12.62 7.55
C ILE A 131 -4.40 12.83 6.05
N SER A 132 -4.63 11.77 5.31
CA SER A 132 -4.80 11.78 3.87
C SER A 132 -6.09 11.07 3.51
N TYR A 133 -6.76 11.48 2.46
CA TYR A 133 -7.97 10.83 2.00
C TYR A 133 -8.13 10.88 0.49
N SER A 134 -8.86 9.90 -0.03
CA SER A 134 -9.28 9.84 -1.43
C SER A 134 -10.74 9.48 -1.53
N LYS A 135 -11.37 9.85 -2.65
CA LYS A 135 -12.72 9.36 -2.98
C LYS A 135 -12.67 7.85 -3.16
N GLY A 136 -13.62 7.15 -2.56
CA GLY A 136 -13.91 5.75 -2.75
C GLY A 136 -15.25 5.57 -3.47
N LEU A 137 -15.99 4.53 -3.10
CA LEU A 137 -17.27 4.20 -3.71
C LEU A 137 -18.30 5.33 -3.60
N GLU A 138 -19.00 5.59 -4.69
CA GLU A 138 -20.23 6.37 -4.68
C GLU A 138 -21.44 5.44 -4.61
N THR A 139 -22.32 5.66 -3.68
CA THR A 139 -23.50 4.84 -3.44
C THR A 139 -24.73 5.72 -3.28
N VAL A 140 -25.93 5.11 -3.24
CA VAL A 140 -27.18 5.81 -2.93
C VAL A 140 -27.17 6.52 -1.55
N GLU A 141 -26.31 6.06 -0.64
CA GLU A 141 -26.13 6.65 0.69
C GLU A 141 -25.10 7.80 0.70
N GLY A 142 -24.48 8.09 -0.42
CA GLY A 142 -23.51 9.18 -0.60
C GLY A 142 -22.13 8.76 -1.04
N GLN A 143 -21.22 9.71 -1.06
CA GLN A 143 -19.82 9.53 -1.42
C GLN A 143 -19.02 9.00 -0.22
N GLN A 144 -18.40 7.84 -0.40
CA GLN A 144 -17.44 7.31 0.55
C GLN A 144 -16.06 7.94 0.33
N PHE A 145 -15.33 8.13 1.43
CA PHE A 145 -13.91 8.48 1.42
C PHE A 145 -13.11 7.42 2.16
N VAL A 146 -12.01 7.02 1.56
CA VAL A 146 -10.98 6.22 2.21
C VAL A 146 -10.04 7.17 2.91
N VAL A 147 -9.95 7.09 4.22
CA VAL A 147 -9.15 8.00 5.05
C VAL A 147 -8.05 7.23 5.73
N VAL A 148 -6.82 7.66 5.53
CA VAL A 148 -5.62 7.13 6.19
C VAL A 148 -5.16 8.12 7.24
N GLN A 149 -4.99 7.63 8.47
CA GLN A 149 -4.54 8.41 9.61
C GLN A 149 -3.31 7.75 10.22
N ALA A 150 -2.20 8.48 10.28
CA ALA A 150 -0.95 8.03 10.90
C ALA A 150 -0.44 9.09 11.89
N ARG A 151 0.34 8.70 12.86
CA ARG A 151 1.08 9.65 13.70
C ARG A 151 2.20 10.28 12.88
N ARG A 152 2.31 11.61 12.96
CA ARG A 152 3.27 12.38 12.18
C ARG A 152 4.72 12.05 12.55
N ASP A 153 4.99 11.85 13.83
CA ASP A 153 6.32 11.48 14.33
C ASP A 153 6.76 10.10 13.84
N LEU A 154 5.84 9.12 13.77
CA LEU A 154 6.15 7.77 13.28
C LEU A 154 6.43 7.75 11.77
N ILE A 155 5.68 8.51 10.98
CA ILE A 155 6.00 8.69 9.54
C ILE A 155 7.35 9.41 9.39
N GLY A 156 7.62 10.41 10.24
CA GLY A 156 8.89 11.14 10.27
C GLY A 156 10.12 10.26 10.51
N GLU A 157 9.99 9.11 11.20
CA GLU A 157 11.09 8.16 11.37
C GLU A 157 11.56 7.57 10.02
N TYR A 158 10.62 7.17 9.17
CA TYR A 158 10.91 6.65 7.82
C TYR A 158 11.46 7.74 6.90
N GLU A 159 10.86 8.93 6.94
CA GLU A 159 11.33 10.09 6.16
C GLU A 159 12.76 10.49 6.57
N THR A 160 13.06 10.47 7.88
CA THR A 160 14.39 10.77 8.42
C THR A 160 15.43 9.76 7.97
N ALA A 161 15.12 8.45 7.97
CA ALA A 161 16.03 7.43 7.48
C ALA A 161 16.31 7.61 5.96
N CYS A 162 15.27 7.91 5.16
CA CYS A 162 15.43 8.26 3.76
C CYS A 162 16.34 9.48 3.58
N GLN A 163 16.11 10.55 4.34
CA GLN A 163 16.91 11.78 4.27
C GLN A 163 18.37 11.55 4.67
N ALA A 164 18.62 10.77 5.71
CA ALA A 164 19.97 10.40 6.14
C ALA A 164 20.70 9.52 5.12
N SER A 165 19.97 8.78 4.27
CA SER A 165 20.53 8.03 3.13
C SER A 165 20.80 8.91 1.91
N GLY A 166 20.33 10.19 1.93
CA GLY A 166 20.49 11.18 0.88
C GLY A 166 19.35 11.26 -0.13
N ALA A 167 18.19 10.68 0.16
CA ALA A 167 16.96 10.77 -0.64
C ALA A 167 15.83 11.41 0.20
N THR A 168 15.01 12.26 -0.41
CA THR A 168 13.86 12.88 0.29
C THR A 168 12.59 12.14 -0.08
N ALA A 169 11.80 11.73 0.92
CA ALA A 169 10.46 11.21 0.69
C ALA A 169 9.54 12.33 0.16
N GLY A 170 9.04 12.16 -1.05
CA GLY A 170 8.13 13.12 -1.69
C GLY A 170 6.66 12.73 -1.61
N LEU A 171 6.40 11.48 -1.27
CA LEU A 171 5.11 10.85 -1.03
C LEU A 171 5.32 9.68 -0.08
N VAL A 172 4.35 9.42 0.79
CA VAL A 172 4.31 8.21 1.64
C VAL A 172 2.94 7.55 1.47
N ASP A 173 2.93 6.23 1.27
CA ASP A 173 1.72 5.45 1.05
C ASP A 173 1.82 4.06 1.68
N LEU A 174 0.68 3.36 1.85
CA LEU A 174 0.60 2.06 2.51
C LEU A 174 0.83 0.89 1.56
N ALA A 175 1.45 -0.17 2.08
CA ALA A 175 1.86 -1.31 1.28
C ALA A 175 0.68 -2.01 0.57
N THR A 176 -0.39 -2.35 1.26
CA THR A 176 -1.51 -3.11 0.66
C THR A 176 -2.22 -2.34 -0.46
N PHE A 177 -2.36 -1.01 -0.36
CA PHE A 177 -2.95 -0.22 -1.45
C PHE A 177 -2.06 -0.24 -2.70
N ASN A 178 -0.76 -0.29 -2.51
CA ASN A 178 0.17 -0.35 -3.63
C ASN A 178 0.29 -1.75 -4.24
N VAL A 179 0.15 -2.81 -3.45
CA VAL A 179 -0.08 -4.16 -3.98
C VAL A 179 -1.36 -4.20 -4.82
N ALA A 180 -2.46 -3.60 -4.35
CA ALA A 180 -3.69 -3.49 -5.12
C ALA A 180 -3.51 -2.68 -6.42
N ASN A 181 -2.72 -1.59 -6.39
CA ASN A 181 -2.39 -0.81 -7.59
C ASN A 181 -1.68 -1.66 -8.65
N ALA A 182 -0.77 -2.56 -8.25
CA ALA A 182 -0.13 -3.50 -9.18
C ALA A 182 -1.14 -4.48 -9.78
N VAL A 183 -2.06 -5.03 -8.97
CA VAL A 183 -3.13 -5.92 -9.45
C VAL A 183 -4.03 -5.19 -10.46
N ILE A 184 -4.50 -4.00 -10.11
CA ILE A 184 -5.40 -3.18 -10.95
C ILE A 184 -4.72 -2.76 -12.27
N ALA A 185 -3.42 -2.49 -12.24
CA ALA A 185 -2.66 -2.17 -13.45
C ALA A 185 -2.47 -3.38 -14.36
N GLY A 186 -2.31 -4.58 -13.77
CA GLY A 186 -2.13 -5.83 -14.50
C GLY A 186 -3.42 -6.44 -15.05
N ASP A 187 -4.57 -6.01 -14.54
CA ASP A 187 -5.88 -6.50 -15.00
C ASP A 187 -6.88 -5.35 -15.19
N PRO A 188 -6.96 -4.78 -16.38
CA PRO A 188 -7.92 -3.72 -16.69
C PRO A 188 -9.38 -4.20 -16.77
N THR A 189 -9.63 -5.51 -16.69
CA THR A 189 -10.97 -6.09 -16.78
C THR A 189 -11.67 -6.24 -15.43
N LEU A 190 -10.99 -5.97 -14.32
CA LEU A 190 -11.58 -6.02 -12.98
C LEU A 190 -12.82 -5.11 -12.88
N ARG A 191 -13.97 -5.71 -12.59
CA ARG A 191 -15.27 -5.02 -12.40
C ARG A 191 -16.01 -5.51 -11.16
N ASP A 192 -15.88 -6.81 -10.86
CA ASP A 192 -16.56 -7.47 -9.76
C ASP A 192 -15.83 -7.27 -8.43
N ASP A 193 -16.44 -7.74 -7.34
CA ASP A 193 -15.84 -7.72 -6.01
C ASP A 193 -14.71 -8.77 -5.91
N TRP A 194 -13.56 -8.36 -5.43
CA TRP A 194 -12.41 -9.24 -5.18
C TRP A 194 -11.74 -8.92 -3.84
N LEU A 195 -11.08 -9.93 -3.28
CA LEU A 195 -10.38 -9.84 -2.01
C LEU A 195 -8.88 -9.91 -2.23
N LEU A 196 -8.15 -8.97 -1.67
CA LEU A 196 -6.70 -9.01 -1.50
C LEU A 196 -6.37 -9.34 -0.04
N VAL A 197 -5.53 -10.35 0.16
CA VAL A 197 -4.93 -10.72 1.45
C VAL A 197 -3.43 -10.46 1.34
N HIS A 198 -2.93 -9.49 2.07
CA HIS A 198 -1.50 -9.17 2.11
C HIS A 198 -0.92 -9.62 3.45
N VAL A 199 -0.08 -10.66 3.40
CA VAL A 199 0.52 -11.29 4.58
C VAL A 199 1.96 -10.82 4.73
N THR A 200 2.26 -10.26 5.89
CA THR A 200 3.61 -9.74 6.22
C THR A 200 4.04 -10.28 7.59
N PRO A 201 5.34 -10.20 7.94
CA PRO A 201 5.78 -10.58 9.29
C PRO A 201 5.13 -9.77 10.41
N GLY A 202 4.74 -8.54 10.11
CA GLY A 202 4.07 -7.64 11.07
C GLY A 202 2.57 -7.89 11.21
N GLY A 203 1.97 -8.81 10.41
CA GLY A 203 0.55 -9.10 10.44
C GLY A 203 -0.05 -9.36 9.06
N ALA A 204 -1.36 -9.21 8.96
CA ALA A 204 -2.05 -9.35 7.68
C ALA A 204 -3.03 -8.19 7.47
N ALA A 205 -3.09 -7.72 6.23
CA ALA A 205 -4.09 -6.76 5.78
C ALA A 205 -5.04 -7.41 4.77
N LEU A 206 -6.32 -7.13 4.89
CA LEU A 206 -7.35 -7.56 3.97
C LEU A 206 -8.01 -6.33 3.36
N ALA A 207 -8.05 -6.29 2.03
CA ALA A 207 -8.72 -5.25 1.28
C ALA A 207 -9.78 -5.86 0.36
N ILE A 208 -11.03 -5.43 0.50
CA ILE A 208 -12.12 -5.76 -0.42
C ILE A 208 -12.20 -4.64 -1.44
N HIS A 209 -12.16 -4.99 -2.69
CA HIS A 209 -12.32 -4.07 -3.80
C HIS A 209 -13.62 -4.36 -4.54
N ARG A 210 -14.25 -3.32 -5.05
CA ARG A 210 -15.35 -3.36 -6.01
C ARG A 210 -14.84 -2.75 -7.31
N GLY A 211 -14.51 -3.59 -8.25
CA GLY A 211 -13.76 -3.17 -9.43
C GLY A 211 -12.39 -2.59 -9.03
N ARG A 212 -12.22 -1.28 -9.24
CA ARG A 212 -10.97 -0.57 -8.93
C ARG A 212 -10.99 0.16 -7.58
N ASP A 213 -12.15 0.28 -6.95
CA ASP A 213 -12.34 1.05 -5.74
C ASP A 213 -12.25 0.17 -4.49
N VAL A 214 -11.63 0.70 -3.44
CA VAL A 214 -11.55 0.04 -2.13
C VAL A 214 -12.91 0.19 -1.43
N ALA A 215 -13.56 -0.94 -1.16
CA ALA A 215 -14.83 -1.01 -0.43
C ALA A 215 -14.61 -1.18 1.08
N PHE A 216 -13.54 -1.89 1.46
CA PHE A 216 -13.22 -2.18 2.86
C PHE A 216 -11.72 -2.45 3.01
N PHE A 217 -11.17 -2.12 4.17
CA PHE A 217 -9.80 -2.44 4.56
C PHE A 217 -9.74 -2.79 6.05
N ARG A 218 -8.95 -3.79 6.38
CA ARG A 218 -8.64 -4.16 7.77
C ARG A 218 -7.21 -4.67 7.85
N HIS A 219 -6.46 -4.17 8.82
CA HIS A 219 -5.15 -4.71 9.21
C HIS A 219 -5.24 -5.30 10.61
N ARG A 220 -4.53 -6.41 10.83
CA ARG A 220 -4.29 -7.02 12.15
C ARG A 220 -2.82 -7.33 12.30
N ALA A 221 -2.24 -6.85 13.39
CA ALA A 221 -0.86 -7.17 13.74
C ALA A 221 -0.70 -8.66 14.10
N SER A 222 0.50 -9.20 13.95
CA SER A 222 0.79 -10.63 14.19
C SER A 222 0.65 -11.07 15.63
N ASP A 223 0.77 -10.13 16.57
CA ASP A 223 0.57 -10.31 18.03
C ASP A 223 -0.89 -10.09 18.46
N GLY A 224 -1.78 -9.75 17.51
CA GLY A 224 -3.21 -9.57 17.77
C GLY A 224 -3.95 -10.87 18.02
N ASP A 225 -5.09 -10.78 18.73
CA ASP A 225 -5.95 -11.93 19.00
C ASP A 225 -6.50 -12.56 17.72
N GLY A 226 -6.41 -13.88 17.63
CA GLY A 226 -6.87 -14.68 16.50
C GLY A 226 -5.92 -14.72 15.32
N GLY A 227 -5.91 -15.84 14.59
CA GLY A 227 -5.07 -16.08 13.44
C GLY A 227 -5.61 -15.50 12.15
N LEU A 228 -4.86 -15.69 11.04
CA LEU A 228 -5.26 -15.30 9.69
C LEU A 228 -6.65 -15.86 9.31
N GLY A 229 -6.95 -17.11 9.70
CA GLY A 229 -8.24 -17.74 9.41
C GLY A 229 -9.42 -16.99 10.03
N ASP A 230 -9.28 -16.48 11.25
CA ASP A 230 -10.33 -15.71 11.93
C ASP A 230 -10.48 -14.32 11.31
N LEU A 231 -9.38 -13.69 10.91
CA LEU A 231 -9.39 -12.41 10.20
C LEU A 231 -10.13 -12.53 8.86
N VAL A 232 -9.83 -13.58 8.09
CA VAL A 232 -10.48 -13.88 6.81
C VAL A 232 -11.98 -14.15 7.01
N HIS A 233 -12.32 -15.00 7.99
CA HIS A 233 -13.72 -15.32 8.30
C HIS A 233 -14.53 -14.06 8.69
N GLN A 234 -14.03 -13.27 9.64
CA GLN A 234 -14.69 -12.03 10.08
C GLN A 234 -14.85 -11.03 8.93
N THR A 235 -13.87 -10.98 8.02
CA THR A 235 -13.93 -10.10 6.85
C THR A 235 -14.97 -10.58 5.84
N ALA A 236 -15.08 -11.90 5.62
CA ALA A 236 -16.11 -12.48 4.74
C ALA A 236 -17.52 -12.27 5.29
N MET A 237 -17.73 -12.45 6.62
CA MET A 237 -19.00 -12.16 7.26
C MET A 237 -19.37 -10.67 7.15
N PHE A 238 -18.43 -9.77 7.41
CA PHE A 238 -18.67 -8.33 7.24
C PHE A 238 -19.05 -7.98 5.80
N TYR A 239 -18.38 -8.61 4.82
CA TYR A 239 -18.68 -8.42 3.40
C TYR A 239 -20.12 -8.81 3.05
N GLN A 240 -20.59 -9.98 3.54
CA GLN A 240 -21.95 -10.44 3.31
C GLN A 240 -22.98 -9.54 4.03
N ASP A 241 -22.77 -9.28 5.33
CA ASP A 241 -23.76 -8.64 6.19
C ASP A 241 -23.86 -7.12 6.00
N ARG A 242 -22.72 -6.47 5.72
CA ARG A 242 -22.63 -5.00 5.70
C ARG A 242 -22.41 -4.40 4.32
N LEU A 243 -21.78 -5.14 3.42
CA LEU A 243 -21.53 -4.67 2.07
C LEU A 243 -22.47 -5.30 1.02
N GLY A 244 -23.35 -6.22 1.45
CA GLY A 244 -24.30 -6.89 0.57
C GLY A 244 -23.62 -7.79 -0.46
N GLY A 245 -22.43 -8.31 -0.13
CA GLY A 245 -21.64 -9.11 -1.05
C GLY A 245 -22.18 -10.52 -1.24
N SER A 246 -22.18 -11.02 -2.47
CA SER A 246 -22.63 -12.37 -2.83
C SER A 246 -21.49 -13.36 -3.03
N GLY A 247 -20.25 -12.94 -2.83
CA GLY A 247 -19.04 -13.74 -3.01
C GLY A 247 -17.97 -12.98 -3.81
N PHE A 248 -16.71 -13.34 -3.62
CA PHE A 248 -15.62 -12.73 -4.36
C PHE A 248 -15.43 -13.39 -5.72
N SER A 249 -15.26 -12.61 -6.76
CA SER A 249 -14.90 -13.13 -8.11
C SER A 249 -13.49 -13.71 -8.09
N ARG A 250 -12.58 -13.08 -7.33
CA ARG A 250 -11.19 -13.51 -7.15
C ARG A 250 -10.75 -13.31 -5.70
N VAL A 251 -9.86 -14.18 -5.25
CA VAL A 251 -9.15 -14.04 -3.97
C VAL A 251 -7.65 -14.08 -4.27
N LEU A 252 -6.97 -13.01 -3.94
CA LEU A 252 -5.56 -12.81 -4.24
C LEU A 252 -4.75 -12.77 -2.94
N VAL A 253 -3.56 -13.39 -2.94
CA VAL A 253 -2.62 -13.33 -1.82
C VAL A 253 -1.30 -12.71 -2.27
N ALA A 254 -0.72 -11.86 -1.43
CA ALA A 254 0.61 -11.27 -1.59
C ALA A 254 1.40 -11.40 -0.29
N GLY A 255 2.73 -11.34 -0.37
CA GLY A 255 3.63 -11.38 0.78
C GLY A 255 3.83 -12.77 1.37
N GLY A 256 3.11 -13.76 0.88
CA GLY A 256 3.12 -15.12 1.38
C GLY A 256 4.19 -16.05 0.78
N THR A 257 4.98 -15.61 -0.19
CA THR A 257 5.89 -16.50 -0.95
C THR A 257 7.16 -16.89 -0.21
N ARG A 258 7.46 -16.27 0.93
CA ARG A 258 8.66 -16.56 1.70
C ARG A 258 8.44 -17.60 2.77
N ALA A 259 9.09 -18.74 2.60
CA ALA A 259 9.24 -19.84 3.56
C ALA A 259 7.91 -20.34 4.16
N ASP A 260 7.85 -21.53 4.61
CA ASP A 260 6.81 -22.30 5.33
C ASP A 260 5.43 -21.66 5.62
N GLY A 261 5.32 -20.32 5.66
CA GLY A 261 4.08 -19.58 5.92
C GLY A 261 3.17 -19.35 4.71
N ALA A 262 3.71 -19.32 3.49
CA ALA A 262 2.91 -19.02 2.28
C ALA A 262 1.90 -20.11 1.98
N GLN A 263 2.33 -21.34 1.95
CA GLN A 263 1.43 -22.47 1.72
C GLN A 263 0.40 -22.58 2.84
N THR A 264 0.80 -22.35 4.09
CA THR A 264 -0.09 -22.33 5.24
C THR A 264 -1.14 -21.20 5.13
N ALA A 265 -0.73 -19.99 4.74
CA ALA A 265 -1.64 -18.87 4.53
C ALA A 265 -2.64 -19.18 3.42
N ARG A 266 -2.18 -19.65 2.26
CA ARG A 266 -3.04 -20.07 1.14
C ARG A 266 -4.09 -21.09 1.57
N VAL A 267 -3.65 -22.23 2.17
CA VAL A 267 -4.55 -23.28 2.63
C VAL A 267 -5.57 -22.75 3.65
N THR A 268 -5.14 -21.88 4.56
CA THR A 268 -6.01 -21.26 5.55
C THR A 268 -7.09 -20.43 4.89
N ILE A 269 -6.72 -19.58 3.90
CA ILE A 269 -7.66 -18.72 3.17
C ILE A 269 -8.64 -19.57 2.37
N GLU A 270 -8.14 -20.55 1.59
CA GLU A 270 -8.95 -21.45 0.78
C GLU A 270 -9.96 -22.25 1.62
N THR A 271 -9.51 -22.78 2.76
CA THR A 271 -10.37 -23.52 3.70
C THR A 271 -11.49 -22.63 4.26
N ARG A 272 -11.17 -21.35 4.59
CA ARG A 272 -12.15 -20.43 5.19
C ARG A 272 -13.15 -19.87 4.20
N LEU A 273 -12.75 -19.68 2.95
CA LEU A 273 -13.59 -19.07 1.92
C LEU A 273 -14.23 -20.07 0.97
N GLY A 274 -13.77 -21.34 0.96
CA GLY A 274 -14.22 -22.37 0.01
C GLY A 274 -13.90 -22.00 -1.46
N ARG A 275 -12.85 -21.19 -1.69
CA ARG A 275 -12.46 -20.70 -3.00
C ARG A 275 -10.96 -20.79 -3.21
N ALA A 276 -10.55 -21.02 -4.45
CA ALA A 276 -9.15 -21.00 -4.84
C ALA A 276 -8.55 -19.61 -4.65
N VAL A 277 -7.29 -19.59 -4.21
CA VAL A 277 -6.50 -18.39 -4.00
C VAL A 277 -5.43 -18.28 -5.08
N GLU A 278 -5.29 -17.11 -5.67
CA GLU A 278 -4.28 -16.78 -6.67
C GLU A 278 -3.16 -15.96 -6.03
N ASP A 279 -1.92 -16.15 -6.47
CA ASP A 279 -0.82 -15.25 -6.09
C ASP A 279 -0.92 -13.93 -6.85
N VAL A 280 -0.59 -12.83 -6.18
CA VAL A 280 -0.41 -11.56 -6.87
C VAL A 280 0.83 -11.65 -7.74
N ASP A 281 0.66 -11.39 -9.03
CA ASP A 281 1.73 -11.37 -10.02
C ASP A 281 1.90 -9.96 -10.61
N PRO A 282 2.88 -9.17 -10.14
CA PRO A 282 3.12 -7.83 -10.66
C PRO A 282 3.67 -7.83 -12.10
N MET A 283 4.13 -8.99 -12.63
CA MET A 283 4.58 -9.14 -14.01
C MET A 283 3.44 -8.96 -15.02
N LYS A 284 2.18 -9.07 -14.58
CA LYS A 284 1.01 -8.71 -15.40
C LYS A 284 0.90 -7.21 -15.63
N ALA A 285 1.46 -6.39 -14.73
CA ALA A 285 1.40 -4.93 -14.80
C ALA A 285 2.62 -4.30 -15.47
N VAL A 286 3.78 -4.97 -15.42
CA VAL A 286 5.06 -4.44 -15.90
C VAL A 286 5.87 -5.49 -16.64
N GLY A 287 6.64 -5.06 -17.66
CA GLY A 287 7.79 -5.82 -18.14
C GLY A 287 9.05 -5.49 -17.33
N PHE A 288 10.10 -6.29 -17.49
CA PHE A 288 11.43 -6.00 -16.97
C PHE A 288 12.39 -5.80 -18.12
N ALA A 289 13.27 -4.78 -18.01
CA ALA A 289 14.28 -4.49 -19.03
C ALA A 289 15.30 -5.64 -19.15
N ASP A 290 15.65 -6.24 -18.02
CA ASP A 290 16.42 -7.47 -17.99
C ASP A 290 15.43 -8.66 -18.03
N ARG A 291 15.49 -9.44 -19.10
CA ARG A 291 14.59 -10.59 -19.35
C ARG A 291 14.97 -11.85 -18.56
N SER A 292 15.89 -11.77 -17.62
CA SER A 292 16.21 -12.88 -16.73
C SER A 292 14.97 -13.28 -15.92
N SER A 293 14.75 -14.57 -15.73
CA SER A 293 13.66 -15.03 -14.84
C SER A 293 14.00 -14.62 -13.40
N LEU A 294 13.17 -13.76 -12.83
CA LEU A 294 13.33 -13.33 -11.44
C LEU A 294 12.81 -14.41 -10.49
N PRO A 295 13.52 -14.68 -9.39
CA PRO A 295 13.01 -15.56 -8.35
C PRO A 295 11.67 -15.03 -7.80
N PRO A 296 10.70 -15.90 -7.47
CA PRO A 296 9.38 -15.49 -6.95
C PRO A 296 9.48 -14.58 -5.72
N ASP A 297 10.41 -14.86 -4.80
CA ASP A 297 10.66 -14.04 -3.62
C ASP A 297 11.09 -12.60 -3.94
N LEU A 298 11.85 -12.44 -5.01
CA LEU A 298 12.27 -11.12 -5.46
C LEU A 298 11.11 -10.36 -6.10
N VAL A 299 10.30 -11.05 -6.90
CA VAL A 299 9.09 -10.48 -7.52
C VAL A 299 8.12 -10.00 -6.43
N ASP A 300 7.88 -10.83 -5.41
CA ASP A 300 7.04 -10.49 -4.26
C ASP A 300 7.57 -9.25 -3.52
N ALA A 301 8.87 -9.20 -3.24
CA ALA A 301 9.50 -8.07 -2.56
C ALA A 301 9.41 -6.74 -3.33
N LEU A 302 9.21 -6.78 -4.64
CA LEU A 302 9.10 -5.58 -5.49
C LEU A 302 7.64 -5.15 -5.71
N THR A 303 6.65 -5.96 -5.33
CA THR A 303 5.25 -5.78 -5.75
C THR A 303 4.67 -4.42 -5.30
N ALA A 304 4.84 -4.05 -4.03
CA ALA A 304 4.31 -2.79 -3.51
C ALA A 304 5.01 -1.57 -4.14
N SER A 305 6.33 -1.61 -4.28
CA SER A 305 7.08 -0.53 -4.94
C SER A 305 6.74 -0.40 -6.43
N ILE A 306 6.48 -1.51 -7.15
CA ILE A 306 6.00 -1.50 -8.54
C ILE A 306 4.63 -0.81 -8.60
N GLY A 307 3.69 -1.19 -7.73
CA GLY A 307 2.35 -0.61 -7.70
C GLY A 307 2.37 0.89 -7.45
N LEU A 308 3.18 1.36 -6.50
CA LEU A 308 3.35 2.79 -6.24
C LEU A 308 3.97 3.53 -7.43
N ALA A 309 5.01 2.98 -8.04
CA ALA A 309 5.65 3.58 -9.20
C ALA A 309 4.69 3.74 -10.39
N ILE A 310 3.82 2.73 -10.64
CA ILE A 310 2.78 2.79 -11.66
C ILE A 310 1.75 3.86 -11.31
N ALA A 311 1.23 3.87 -10.08
CA ALA A 311 0.22 4.84 -9.62
C ALA A 311 0.70 6.27 -9.79
N GLN A 312 1.97 6.56 -9.48
CA GLN A 312 2.55 7.89 -9.67
C GLN A 312 2.62 8.30 -11.16
N ARG A 313 2.86 7.35 -12.05
CA ARG A 313 2.91 7.60 -13.50
C ARG A 313 1.52 7.85 -14.09
N THR A 314 0.52 7.09 -13.65
CA THR A 314 -0.88 7.28 -14.09
C THR A 314 -1.49 8.57 -13.57
N ALA A 315 -1.25 8.93 -12.30
CA ALA A 315 -1.74 10.18 -11.73
C ALA A 315 -1.15 11.43 -12.43
N GLY A 316 0.08 11.33 -12.97
CA GLY A 316 0.70 12.38 -13.76
C GLY A 316 0.06 12.59 -15.14
N THR A 317 -0.58 11.55 -15.70
CA THR A 317 -1.25 11.59 -17.01
C THR A 317 -2.73 11.98 -16.93
N ASP A 318 -3.44 11.58 -15.87
CA ASP A 318 -4.85 11.90 -15.66
C ASP A 318 -5.08 13.39 -15.24
N GLY A 319 -4.00 14.12 -14.97
CA GLY A 319 -4.03 15.58 -14.75
C GLY A 319 -4.12 16.40 -16.05
N ASP A 320 -4.16 15.76 -17.20
CA ASP A 320 -4.13 16.37 -18.54
C ASP A 320 -5.52 16.37 -19.23
N VAL A 321 -6.63 15.97 -18.59
CA VAL A 321 -8.01 16.05 -19.12
C VAL A 321 -8.86 17.05 -18.34
#